data_e6dc9f3a9c2259c041f71488d7e9b980
#
_entry.id   e6dc9f3a9c2259c041f71488d7e9b980
#
_cell.length_a   1.000
_cell.length_b   1.000
_cell.length_c   1.000
_cell.angle_alpha   90.00
_cell.angle_beta   90.00
_cell.angle_gamma   90.00
#
_symmetry.space_group_name_H-M   'P 1'
#
loop_
_entity.id
_entity.type
_entity.pdbx_description
1 polymer ?
#
loop_
_entity_poly.entity_id
_entity_poly.type
_entity_poly.pdbx_seq_one_letter_code
_entity_poly.pdbx_strand_id
1 'polypeptide(L)'
;MTDGDSTAEMSVLGVGIDIVSIPEFAEQLRRPGTTFADRFTVGERRDSAAGTGDDARHLAARWAAKEAVIKAWSVSRFSRSPLLPQIRHSDIEVVTDTWGRPAVRVSGEVGDHLRDTVIHVSLTHDGDTAAAVAILEGH
;
A
#
# COMPACT_ATOMS: atom_id res chain seq x y z
N MET A 1 -25.46 -2.61 -29.15
CA MET A 1 -25.24 -2.70 -28.35
C MET A 1 -25.13 -3.05 -27.65
N THR A 2 -24.81 -3.37 -27.74
CA THR A 2 -24.59 -3.69 -26.98
C THR A 2 -24.45 -4.01 -26.11
N ASP A 3 -24.26 -4.35 -26.23
CA ASP A 3 -24.19 -4.72 -25.35
C ASP A 3 -24.05 -4.69 -24.38
N GLY A 4 -23.99 -4.54 -24.40
CA GLY A 4 -23.79 -4.56 -23.52
C GLY A 4 -23.52 -4.66 -22.62
N ASP A 5 -23.47 -4.52 -22.85
CA ASP A 5 -23.16 -4.89 -22.04
C ASP A 5 -23.16 -4.96 -20.90
N SER A 6 -23.34 -5.17 -21.07
CA SER A 6 -23.53 -5.83 -19.81
C SER A 6 -22.30 -5.79 -18.92
N THR A 7 -21.20 -5.49 -19.46
CA THR A 7 -19.98 -5.34 -18.67
C THR A 7 -19.98 -3.95 -18.07
N ALA A 8 -20.04 -3.87 -16.77
CA ALA A 8 -19.89 -2.62 -16.09
C ALA A 8 -18.49 -2.09 -16.36
N GLU A 9 -18.39 -0.84 -16.74
CA GLU A 9 -17.09 -0.21 -16.93
C GLU A 9 -16.37 -0.05 -15.61
N MET A 10 -15.07 -0.25 -15.64
CA MET A 10 -14.21 0.06 -14.51
C MET A 10 -14.10 1.57 -14.38
N SER A 11 -14.14 2.05 -13.17
CA SER A 11 -13.93 3.47 -12.88
C SER A 11 -13.00 3.63 -11.70
N VAL A 12 -12.38 4.79 -11.60
CA VAL A 12 -11.54 5.12 -10.46
C VAL A 12 -12.45 5.32 -9.25
N LEU A 13 -12.22 4.55 -8.22
CA LEU A 13 -12.97 4.63 -6.96
C LEU A 13 -12.32 5.58 -5.98
N GLY A 14 -11.00 5.65 -5.98
CA GLY A 14 -10.28 6.52 -5.06
C GLY A 14 -8.82 6.63 -5.43
N VAL A 15 -8.21 7.72 -4.99
CA VAL A 15 -6.79 8.02 -5.19
C VAL A 15 -6.20 8.38 -3.85
N GLY A 16 -5.02 7.85 -3.55
CA GLY A 16 -4.30 8.14 -2.32
C GLY A 16 -2.85 8.45 -2.60
N ILE A 17 -2.27 9.31 -1.80
CA ILE A 17 -0.86 9.65 -1.88
C ILE A 17 -0.32 9.76 -0.46
N ASP A 18 0.94 9.36 -0.29
CA ASP A 18 1.58 9.47 1.01
C ASP A 18 3.06 9.81 0.84
N ILE A 19 3.60 10.57 1.79
CA ILE A 19 4.99 10.99 1.83
C ILE A 19 5.54 10.61 3.19
N VAL A 20 6.74 10.02 3.21
CA VAL A 20 7.37 9.52 4.43
C VAL A 20 8.78 10.08 4.54
N SER A 21 9.11 10.63 5.71
CA SER A 21 10.48 11.00 6.04
C SER A 21 11.26 9.72 6.37
N ILE A 22 12.27 9.39 5.56
CA ILE A 22 13.06 8.18 5.77
C ILE A 22 13.81 8.21 7.11
N PRO A 23 14.45 9.32 7.53
CA PRO A 23 15.11 9.36 8.83
C PRO A 23 14.15 9.13 10.00
N GLU A 24 12.97 9.76 9.97
CA GLU A 24 11.98 9.59 11.05
C GLU A 24 11.44 8.16 11.06
N PHE A 25 11.22 7.58 9.89
CA PHE A 25 10.77 6.20 9.76
C PHE A 25 11.82 5.24 10.32
N ALA A 26 13.09 5.45 9.98
CA ALA A 26 14.18 4.63 10.48
C ALA A 26 14.27 4.68 12.01
N GLU A 27 14.09 5.87 12.58
CA GLU A 27 14.10 6.03 14.03
C GLU A 27 12.95 5.27 14.67
N GLN A 28 11.78 5.32 14.07
CA GLN A 28 10.62 4.61 14.59
C GLN A 28 10.83 3.09 14.57
N LEU A 29 11.46 2.57 13.51
CA LEU A 29 11.79 1.15 13.42
C LEU A 29 12.77 0.72 14.51
N ARG A 30 13.72 1.58 14.88
CA ARG A 30 14.76 1.25 15.87
C ARG A 30 14.32 1.46 17.31
N ARG A 31 13.19 2.09 17.53
CA ARG A 31 12.74 2.45 18.88
C ARG A 31 12.56 1.18 19.74
N PRO A 32 13.18 1.09 20.91
CA PRO A 32 13.05 -0.09 21.77
C PRO A 32 11.58 -0.35 22.14
N GLY A 33 11.20 -1.63 22.11
CA GLY A 33 9.85 -2.03 22.48
C GLY A 33 8.80 -1.78 21.40
N THR A 34 9.19 -1.29 20.24
CA THR A 34 8.23 -1.04 19.17
C THR A 34 7.81 -2.34 18.49
N THR A 35 6.53 -2.40 18.09
CA THR A 35 6.01 -3.47 17.25
C THR A 35 5.79 -2.98 15.82
N PHE A 36 6.37 -1.84 15.47
CA PHE A 36 6.13 -1.20 14.19
C PHE A 36 6.49 -2.11 13.00
N ALA A 37 7.56 -2.91 13.16
CA ALA A 37 7.97 -3.84 12.11
C ALA A 37 6.92 -4.90 11.80
N ASP A 38 6.00 -5.18 12.71
CA ASP A 38 4.94 -6.17 12.49
C ASP A 38 3.90 -5.70 11.46
N ARG A 39 3.95 -4.44 11.07
CA ARG A 39 3.10 -3.90 10.01
C ARG A 39 3.56 -4.34 8.62
N PHE A 40 4.72 -4.97 8.55
CA PHE A 40 5.28 -5.49 7.30
C PHE A 40 5.25 -7.02 7.33
N THR A 41 5.03 -7.62 6.16
CA THR A 41 5.07 -9.08 6.05
C THR A 41 6.51 -9.57 6.07
N VAL A 42 6.68 -10.88 6.28
CA VAL A 42 7.99 -11.50 6.20
C VAL A 42 8.61 -11.27 4.82
N GLY A 43 7.78 -11.37 3.76
CA GLY A 43 8.24 -11.12 2.40
C GLY A 43 8.75 -9.71 2.20
N GLU A 44 8.03 -8.72 2.70
CA GLU A 44 8.46 -7.33 2.59
C GLU A 44 9.78 -7.07 3.32
N ARG A 45 9.92 -7.65 4.51
CA ARG A 45 11.16 -7.48 5.27
C ARG A 45 12.34 -8.17 4.59
N ARG A 46 12.10 -9.37 4.05
CA ARG A 46 13.14 -10.09 3.31
C ARG A 46 13.58 -9.35 2.05
N ASP A 47 12.63 -8.88 1.27
CA ASP A 47 12.92 -8.17 0.02
C ASP A 47 13.66 -6.86 0.27
N SER A 48 13.34 -6.19 1.36
CA SER A 48 14.04 -4.95 1.74
C SER A 48 15.47 -5.22 2.17
N ALA A 49 15.70 -6.32 2.89
CA ALA A 49 17.03 -6.68 3.36
C ALA A 49 17.94 -7.22 2.25
N ALA A 50 17.35 -7.77 1.18
CA ALA A 50 18.09 -8.38 0.08
C ALA A 50 18.78 -7.35 -0.82
N GLY A 51 18.49 -6.07 -0.65
CA GLY A 51 19.05 -5.01 -1.50
C GLY A 51 20.40 -4.52 -1.00
N THR A 52 20.58 -3.20 -1.03
CA THR A 52 21.85 -2.55 -0.77
C THR A 52 22.19 -2.40 0.72
N GLY A 53 21.40 -2.96 1.61
CA GLY A 53 21.58 -2.78 3.04
C GLY A 53 20.84 -1.57 3.61
N ASP A 54 20.09 -0.86 2.79
CA ASP A 54 19.29 0.29 3.23
C ASP A 54 17.84 -0.16 3.43
N ASP A 55 17.64 -0.97 4.46
CA ASP A 55 16.32 -1.54 4.75
C ASP A 55 15.28 -0.47 5.03
N ALA A 56 15.70 0.60 5.73
CA ALA A 56 14.77 1.65 6.12
C ALA A 56 14.18 2.37 4.90
N ARG A 57 15.00 2.62 3.88
CA ARG A 57 14.54 3.29 2.66
C ARG A 57 13.50 2.43 1.94
N HIS A 58 13.78 1.15 1.79
CA HIS A 58 12.88 0.22 1.11
C HIS A 58 11.57 0.04 1.88
N LEU A 59 11.66 -0.11 3.20
CA LEU A 59 10.48 -0.25 4.04
C LEU A 59 9.67 1.05 4.10
N ALA A 60 10.34 2.21 4.08
CA ALA A 60 9.67 3.50 4.07
C ALA A 60 8.80 3.66 2.81
N ALA A 61 9.33 3.26 1.65
CA ALA A 61 8.58 3.33 0.40
C ALA A 61 7.37 2.37 0.45
N ARG A 62 7.56 1.17 1.01
CA ARG A 62 6.46 0.23 1.18
C ARG A 62 5.41 0.73 2.17
N TRP A 63 5.86 1.39 3.23
CA TRP A 63 4.95 2.02 4.19
C TRP A 63 4.11 3.10 3.51
N ALA A 64 4.75 3.95 2.70
CA ALA A 64 4.04 4.97 1.94
C ALA A 64 2.98 4.35 1.04
N ALA A 65 3.28 3.22 0.40
CA ALA A 65 2.33 2.52 -0.46
C ALA A 65 1.13 1.99 0.32
N LYS A 66 1.37 1.39 1.50
CA LYS A 66 0.28 0.90 2.37
C LYS A 66 -0.64 2.04 2.76
N GLU A 67 -0.07 3.17 3.19
CA GLU A 67 -0.84 4.34 3.58
C GLU A 67 -1.58 4.95 2.40
N ALA A 68 -0.98 4.97 1.23
CA ALA A 68 -1.62 5.48 0.02
C ALA A 68 -2.85 4.63 -0.36
N VAL A 69 -2.74 3.29 -0.24
CA VAL A 69 -3.87 2.40 -0.49
C VAL A 69 -5.00 2.66 0.51
N ILE A 70 -4.66 2.82 1.78
CA ILE A 70 -5.65 3.11 2.83
C ILE A 70 -6.36 4.44 2.54
N LYS A 71 -5.61 5.46 2.15
CA LYS A 71 -6.20 6.75 1.80
C LYS A 71 -7.11 6.66 0.58
N ALA A 72 -6.68 5.92 -0.44
CA ALA A 72 -7.50 5.72 -1.64
C ALA A 72 -8.82 5.02 -1.30
N TRP A 73 -8.75 4.00 -0.45
CA TRP A 73 -9.93 3.28 0.00
C TRP A 73 -10.84 4.20 0.83
N SER A 74 -10.24 4.97 1.74
CA SER A 74 -10.98 5.91 2.58
C SER A 74 -11.77 6.92 1.75
N VAL A 75 -11.13 7.55 0.76
CA VAL A 75 -11.82 8.55 -0.06
C VAL A 75 -12.89 7.91 -0.94
N SER A 76 -12.76 6.63 -1.29
CA SER A 76 -13.79 5.93 -2.05
C SER A 76 -15.09 5.78 -1.24
N ARG A 77 -15.02 5.98 0.06
CA ARG A 77 -16.14 5.88 0.97
C ARG A 77 -16.66 7.25 1.45
N PHE A 78 -16.43 8.27 0.66
CA PHE A 78 -16.83 9.63 1.02
C PHE A 78 -18.31 9.65 1.46
N SER A 79 -18.57 10.27 2.60
CA SER A 79 -19.90 10.37 3.25
C SER A 79 -20.42 9.07 3.85
N ARG A 80 -19.64 8.00 3.84
CA ARG A 80 -20.04 6.72 4.44
C ARG A 80 -19.05 6.34 5.53
N SER A 81 -19.53 5.58 6.51
CA SER A 81 -18.66 5.15 7.60
C SER A 81 -17.61 4.18 7.09
N PRO A 82 -16.43 4.13 7.75
CA PRO A 82 -15.41 3.14 7.40
C PRO A 82 -15.97 1.72 7.51
N LEU A 83 -15.49 0.83 6.63
CA LEU A 83 -15.91 -0.57 6.65
C LEU A 83 -15.26 -1.35 7.79
N LEU A 84 -14.07 -0.95 8.21
CA LEU A 84 -13.33 -1.61 9.27
C LEU A 84 -12.97 -0.60 10.35
N PRO A 85 -13.07 -0.98 11.64
CA PRO A 85 -12.67 -0.08 12.73
C PRO A 85 -11.16 0.13 12.75
N GLN A 86 -10.41 -0.86 12.31
CA GLN A 86 -8.96 -0.80 12.21
C GLN A 86 -8.51 -1.55 10.98
N ILE A 87 -7.45 -1.08 10.35
CA ILE A 87 -6.85 -1.70 9.18
C ILE A 87 -5.49 -2.25 9.56
N ARG A 88 -5.27 -3.54 9.32
CA ARG A 88 -3.97 -4.15 9.54
C ARG A 88 -3.10 -3.88 8.31
N HIS A 89 -2.02 -3.17 8.52
CA HIS A 89 -1.12 -2.82 7.42
C HIS A 89 -0.48 -4.05 6.78
N SER A 90 -0.28 -5.13 7.54
CA SER A 90 0.25 -6.37 6.99
C SER A 90 -0.73 -7.09 6.05
N ASP A 91 -2.00 -6.68 6.03
CA ASP A 91 -2.96 -7.19 5.07
C ASP A 91 -2.82 -6.54 3.69
N ILE A 92 -1.98 -5.50 3.59
CA ILE A 92 -1.66 -4.82 2.34
C ILE A 92 -0.17 -5.05 2.10
N GLU A 93 0.15 -6.03 1.28
CA GLU A 93 1.54 -6.40 1.03
C GLU A 93 2.02 -5.82 -0.30
N VAL A 94 3.17 -5.17 -0.27
CA VAL A 94 3.83 -4.72 -1.50
C VAL A 94 4.78 -5.81 -1.95
N VAL A 95 4.56 -6.31 -3.17
CA VAL A 95 5.41 -7.31 -3.80
C VAL A 95 6.06 -6.70 -5.03
N THR A 96 7.20 -7.25 -5.44
CA THR A 96 7.89 -6.78 -6.64
C THR A 96 8.12 -7.96 -7.57
N ASP A 97 8.12 -7.69 -8.89
CA ASP A 97 8.48 -8.71 -9.86
C ASP A 97 10.00 -8.75 -10.03
N THR A 98 10.45 -9.59 -10.97
CA THR A 98 11.87 -9.76 -11.25
C THR A 98 12.56 -8.47 -11.69
N TRP A 99 11.81 -7.55 -12.25
CA TRP A 99 12.32 -6.26 -12.72
C TRP A 99 12.15 -5.13 -11.68
N GLY A 100 11.69 -5.47 -10.47
CA GLY A 100 11.53 -4.50 -9.40
C GLY A 100 10.24 -3.69 -9.47
N ARG A 101 9.30 -4.04 -10.34
CA ARG A 101 8.04 -3.30 -10.46
C ARG A 101 7.09 -3.72 -9.34
N PRO A 102 6.48 -2.75 -8.65
CA PRO A 102 5.66 -3.06 -7.49
C PRO A 102 4.22 -3.43 -7.86
N ALA A 103 3.62 -4.23 -7.01
CA ALA A 103 2.19 -4.51 -7.02
C ALA A 103 1.73 -4.68 -5.58
N VAL A 104 0.43 -4.61 -5.35
CA VAL A 104 -0.14 -4.81 -4.01
C VAL A 104 -0.95 -6.09 -4.00
N ARG A 105 -0.70 -6.90 -2.97
CA ARG A 105 -1.47 -8.11 -2.69
C ARG A 105 -2.20 -7.89 -1.38
N VAL A 106 -3.52 -8.04 -1.39
CA VAL A 106 -4.33 -7.86 -0.19
C VAL A 106 -4.74 -9.21 0.38
N SER A 107 -4.90 -9.25 1.69
CA SER A 107 -5.28 -10.46 2.42
C SER A 107 -6.11 -10.08 3.65
N GLY A 108 -6.57 -11.08 4.40
CA GLY A 108 -7.34 -10.85 5.61
C GLY A 108 -8.60 -10.05 5.37
N GLU A 109 -9.00 -9.27 6.35
CA GLU A 109 -10.21 -8.46 6.26
C GLU A 109 -10.12 -7.42 5.13
N VAL A 110 -8.95 -6.84 4.93
CA VAL A 110 -8.75 -5.88 3.84
C VAL A 110 -8.99 -6.58 2.50
N GLY A 111 -8.44 -7.79 2.35
CA GLY A 111 -8.63 -8.57 1.13
C GLY A 111 -10.09 -8.92 0.87
N ASP A 112 -10.85 -9.20 1.93
CA ASP A 112 -12.27 -9.50 1.80
C ASP A 112 -13.04 -8.33 1.19
N HIS A 113 -12.67 -7.11 1.53
CA HIS A 113 -13.33 -5.92 1.01
C HIS A 113 -12.80 -5.45 -0.33
N LEU A 114 -11.53 -5.70 -0.64
CA LEU A 114 -10.89 -5.16 -1.83
C LEU A 114 -10.58 -6.20 -2.92
N ARG A 115 -11.05 -7.45 -2.75
CA ARG A 115 -10.69 -8.52 -3.69
C ARG A 115 -11.13 -8.25 -5.13
N ASP A 116 -12.24 -7.53 -5.31
CA ASP A 116 -12.77 -7.23 -6.64
C ASP A 116 -12.33 -5.84 -7.13
N THR A 117 -11.36 -5.26 -6.44
CA THR A 117 -10.81 -3.95 -6.76
C THR A 117 -9.43 -4.13 -7.37
N VAL A 118 -9.16 -3.39 -8.45
CA VAL A 118 -7.83 -3.34 -9.03
C VAL A 118 -7.07 -2.22 -8.33
N ILE A 119 -5.89 -2.53 -7.82
CA ILE A 119 -5.06 -1.59 -7.08
C ILE A 119 -3.80 -1.31 -7.89
N HIS A 120 -3.61 -0.06 -8.28
CA HIS A 120 -2.40 0.39 -8.96
C HIS A 120 -1.56 1.18 -7.98
N VAL A 121 -0.26 0.92 -7.95
CA VAL A 121 0.65 1.67 -7.07
C VAL A 121 1.89 2.08 -7.84
N SER A 122 2.46 3.19 -7.40
CA SER A 122 3.77 3.63 -7.84
C SER A 122 4.50 4.17 -6.61
N LEU A 123 5.74 3.77 -6.45
CA LEU A 123 6.57 4.14 -5.30
C LEU A 123 7.82 4.83 -5.80
N THR A 124 8.32 5.77 -5.01
CA THR A 124 9.57 6.43 -5.33
C THR A 124 10.26 6.88 -4.03
N HIS A 125 11.55 7.11 -4.11
CA HIS A 125 12.28 7.77 -3.03
C HIS A 125 13.34 8.66 -3.64
N ASP A 126 13.61 9.78 -2.97
CA ASP A 126 14.62 10.73 -3.40
C ASP A 126 15.13 11.44 -2.15
N GLY A 127 16.46 11.40 -1.94
CA GLY A 127 17.05 11.96 -0.74
C GLY A 127 16.47 11.31 0.50
N ASP A 128 15.94 12.12 1.39
CA ASP A 128 15.38 11.68 2.67
C ASP A 128 13.89 11.38 2.61
N THR A 129 13.31 11.34 1.43
CA THR A 129 11.86 11.22 1.27
C THR A 129 11.49 9.98 0.45
N ALA A 130 10.50 9.25 0.92
CA ALA A 130 9.83 8.21 0.15
C ALA A 130 8.40 8.66 -0.10
N ALA A 131 7.84 8.25 -1.23
CA ALA A 131 6.48 8.63 -1.58
C ALA A 131 5.81 7.50 -2.36
N ALA A 132 4.48 7.48 -2.31
CA ALA A 132 3.72 6.51 -3.10
C ALA A 132 2.37 7.10 -3.48
N VAL A 133 1.86 6.63 -4.61
CA VAL A 133 0.50 6.90 -5.04
C VAL A 133 -0.21 5.58 -5.23
N ALA A 134 -1.50 5.55 -4.89
CA ALA A 134 -2.36 4.39 -5.12
C ALA A 134 -3.62 4.84 -5.82
N ILE A 135 -4.08 4.04 -6.76
CA ILE A 135 -5.34 4.27 -7.48
C ILE A 135 -6.13 2.98 -7.40
N LEU A 136 -7.36 3.08 -6.91
CA LEU A 136 -8.29 1.96 -6.85
C LEU A 136 -9.29 2.08 -7.98
N GLU A 137 -9.44 0.97 -8.73
CA GLU A 137 -10.45 0.86 -9.78
C GLU A 137 -11.41 -0.26 -9.46
N GLY A 138 -12.65 -0.07 -9.84
CA GLY A 138 -13.67 -1.07 -9.66
C GLY A 138 -14.97 -0.67 -10.33
N HIS A 139 -15.99 -1.46 -10.07
CA HIS A 139 -17.31 -1.22 -10.65
C HIS A 139 -18.21 -0.47 -9.71
#